data_4fa1b6f3bd236823bedd8544d0341a08
#
_entry.id   4fa1b6f3bd236823bedd8544d0341a08
#
_cell.length_a   1.000
_cell.length_b   1.000
_cell.length_c   1.000
_cell.angle_alpha   90.00
_cell.angle_beta   90.00
_cell.angle_gamma   90.00
#
_symmetry.space_group_name_H-M   'P 1'
#
loop_
_entity.id
_entity.type
_entity.pdbx_description
1 polymer ?
#
loop_
_entity_poly.entity_id
_entity_poly.type
_entity_poly.pdbx_seq_one_letter_code
_entity_poly.pdbx_strand_id
1 'polypeptide(L)'
;VIRIVTRDGELLEKPFLDVRDRMAELTPAYDERGLLSIAFHPSFKSNGRFFVFYSAPLRSGAPAGWNCTNRLSEFRVSAATPDVAAPATERILLEVDKPSPNHNGGQIRFGPDRYLYIPLGDGGGADDTGQGHRPGTGNAQDLSSLLGKILRIDVDSISAGKEYGIPRDNPF
;
A
#
# COMPACT_ATOMS: atom_id res chain seq x y z
N VAL A 1 5.87 -3.16 12.31
CA VAL A 1 5.75 -4.63 12.43
C VAL A 1 4.30 -5.05 12.49
N ILE A 2 3.98 -6.23 11.96
CA ILE A 2 2.69 -6.91 12.14
C ILE A 2 2.92 -8.04 13.14
N ARG A 3 2.02 -8.19 14.12
CA ARG A 3 2.09 -9.23 15.14
C ARG A 3 0.81 -10.07 15.14
N ILE A 4 0.91 -11.28 15.66
CA ILE A 4 -0.23 -12.18 15.85
C ILE A 4 -0.61 -12.17 17.34
N VAL A 5 -1.90 -11.98 17.58
CA VAL A 5 -2.53 -12.30 18.86
C VAL A 5 -3.32 -13.60 18.67
N THR A 6 -3.05 -14.59 19.48
CA THR A 6 -3.74 -15.89 19.42
C THR A 6 -5.22 -15.76 19.83
N ARG A 7 -6.01 -16.81 19.59
CA ARG A 7 -7.42 -16.83 20.01
C ARG A 7 -7.58 -16.66 21.53
N ASP A 8 -6.59 -17.10 22.30
CA ASP A 8 -6.59 -17.02 23.77
C ASP A 8 -6.02 -15.69 24.28
N GLY A 9 -5.72 -14.75 23.39
CA GLY A 9 -5.24 -13.40 23.72
C GLY A 9 -3.73 -13.28 23.92
N GLU A 10 -2.95 -14.32 23.63
CA GLU A 10 -1.51 -14.29 23.74
C GLU A 10 -0.88 -13.58 22.55
N LEU A 11 0.01 -12.61 22.81
CA LEU A 11 0.81 -11.94 21.79
C LEU A 11 2.05 -12.79 21.48
N LEU A 12 2.16 -13.30 20.25
CA LEU A 12 3.33 -14.06 19.84
C LEU A 12 4.60 -13.18 19.85
N GLU A 13 5.68 -13.75 20.36
CA GLU A 13 6.97 -13.06 20.49
C GLU A 13 7.54 -12.64 19.14
N LYS A 14 7.52 -13.55 18.15
CA LYS A 14 8.01 -13.27 16.81
C LYS A 14 7.00 -12.45 16.02
N PRO A 15 7.42 -11.35 15.36
CA PRO A 15 6.56 -10.66 14.42
C PRO A 15 6.11 -11.58 13.28
N PHE A 16 4.85 -11.44 12.85
CA PHE A 16 4.35 -12.06 11.63
C PHE A 16 5.10 -11.50 10.40
N LEU A 17 5.25 -10.17 10.34
CA LEU A 17 6.04 -9.48 9.31
C LEU A 17 6.72 -8.25 9.92
N ASP A 18 8.00 -8.07 9.65
CA ASP A 18 8.73 -6.85 9.95
C ASP A 18 9.21 -6.19 8.64
N VAL A 19 8.77 -4.96 8.38
CA VAL A 19 9.14 -4.14 7.21
C VAL A 19 9.78 -2.81 7.62
N ARG A 20 10.25 -2.69 8.86
CA ARG A 20 10.84 -1.42 9.36
C ARG A 20 12.05 -0.98 8.54
N ASP A 21 12.83 -1.92 8.03
CA ASP A 21 13.99 -1.69 7.17
C ASP A 21 13.63 -1.13 5.77
N ARG A 22 12.34 -1.15 5.41
CA ARG A 22 11.80 -0.71 4.12
C ARG A 22 10.92 0.52 4.21
N MET A 23 10.62 0.93 5.42
CA MET A 23 9.76 2.09 5.67
C MET A 23 10.56 3.40 5.64
N ALA A 24 9.90 4.47 5.26
CA ALA A 24 10.41 5.81 5.48
C ALA A 24 10.65 6.05 6.97
N GLU A 25 11.69 6.80 7.30
CA GLU A 25 11.92 7.25 8.68
C GLU A 25 10.76 8.16 9.12
N LEU A 26 10.14 7.81 10.23
CA LEU A 26 8.99 8.52 10.77
C LEU A 26 9.44 9.67 11.67
N THR A 27 8.72 10.78 11.64
CA THR A 27 9.00 11.90 12.53
C THR A 27 8.44 11.65 13.93
N PRO A 28 9.13 12.09 15.02
CA PRO A 28 8.66 11.81 16.37
C PRO A 28 7.36 12.52 16.76
N ALA A 29 7.01 13.64 16.08
CA ALA A 29 5.86 14.47 16.45
C ALA A 29 4.58 13.99 15.75
N TYR A 30 4.32 14.52 14.58
CA TYR A 30 3.14 14.16 13.76
C TYR A 30 3.60 13.53 12.44
N ASP A 31 3.11 12.34 12.17
CA ASP A 31 3.38 11.62 10.94
C ASP A 31 2.21 10.70 10.60
N GLU A 32 1.73 10.76 9.38
CA GLU A 32 0.69 9.84 8.89
C GLU A 32 1.27 8.70 8.06
N ARG A 33 2.59 8.69 7.88
CA ARG A 33 3.29 7.58 7.21
C ARG A 33 3.40 6.37 8.12
N GLY A 34 3.69 5.24 7.54
CA GLY A 34 3.91 4.02 8.32
C GLY A 34 3.51 2.76 7.57
N LEU A 35 3.30 1.69 8.33
CA LEU A 35 2.62 0.49 7.87
C LEU A 35 1.11 0.75 8.04
N LEU A 36 0.41 1.00 6.94
CA LEU A 36 -0.93 1.56 6.93
C LEU A 36 -2.02 0.50 6.90
N SER A 37 -1.78 -0.63 6.22
CA SER A 37 -2.80 -1.69 6.11
C SER A 37 -2.23 -3.03 5.70
N ILE A 38 -3.00 -4.09 6.01
CA ILE A 38 -2.80 -5.46 5.54
C ILE A 38 -4.11 -6.00 4.98
N ALA A 39 -4.05 -6.77 3.90
CA ALA A 39 -5.18 -7.53 3.35
C ALA A 39 -4.74 -8.93 2.96
N PHE A 40 -5.45 -9.95 3.43
CA PHE A 40 -5.22 -11.32 3.04
C PHE A 40 -5.93 -11.64 1.72
N HIS A 41 -5.22 -12.36 0.83
CA HIS A 41 -5.83 -12.84 -0.41
C HIS A 41 -7.10 -13.67 -0.12
N PRO A 42 -8.17 -13.60 -0.93
CA PRO A 42 -9.38 -14.40 -0.71
C PRO A 42 -9.14 -15.91 -0.60
N SER A 43 -8.06 -16.41 -1.19
CA SER A 43 -7.61 -17.80 -1.09
C SER A 43 -6.36 -17.97 -0.20
N PHE A 44 -6.15 -17.08 0.78
CA PHE A 44 -4.96 -17.06 1.65
C PHE A 44 -4.63 -18.43 2.25
N LYS A 45 -5.65 -19.17 2.73
CA LYS A 45 -5.48 -20.50 3.31
C LYS A 45 -4.77 -21.50 2.39
N SER A 46 -4.90 -21.34 1.07
CA SER A 46 -4.30 -22.25 0.08
C SER A 46 -3.04 -21.69 -0.58
N ASN A 47 -2.91 -20.35 -0.71
CA ASN A 47 -1.81 -19.75 -1.45
C ASN A 47 -0.83 -18.94 -0.59
N GLY A 48 -1.17 -18.68 0.67
CA GLY A 48 -0.32 -17.95 1.63
C GLY A 48 -0.06 -16.48 1.27
N ARG A 49 -0.76 -15.91 0.26
CA ARG A 49 -0.55 -14.55 -0.24
C ARG A 49 -1.28 -13.53 0.62
N PHE A 50 -0.60 -12.43 0.93
CA PHE A 50 -1.21 -11.26 1.56
C PHE A 50 -0.51 -9.99 1.08
N PHE A 51 -1.15 -8.87 1.28
CA PHE A 51 -0.75 -7.56 0.75
C PHE A 51 -0.59 -6.57 1.89
N VAL A 52 0.43 -5.74 1.78
CA VAL A 52 0.73 -4.70 2.77
C VAL A 52 0.87 -3.37 2.05
N PHE A 53 0.24 -2.35 2.60
CA PHE A 53 0.39 -0.98 2.12
C PHE A 53 1.16 -0.17 3.16
N TYR A 54 2.26 0.45 2.75
CA TYR A 54 3.16 1.17 3.65
C TYR A 54 3.89 2.31 2.94
N SER A 55 4.40 3.27 3.72
CA SER A 55 5.20 4.38 3.23
C SER A 55 6.68 4.00 3.23
N ALA A 56 7.26 3.88 2.04
CA ALA A 56 8.68 3.66 1.80
C ALA A 56 9.43 4.99 1.64
N PRO A 57 10.78 4.99 1.73
CA PRO A 57 11.58 6.15 1.31
C PRO A 57 11.24 6.57 -0.12
N LEU A 58 11.40 7.84 -0.43
CA LEU A 58 11.18 8.35 -1.78
C LEU A 58 12.06 7.58 -2.76
N ARG A 59 11.43 6.95 -3.78
CA ARG A 59 12.16 6.14 -4.76
C ARG A 59 13.01 7.00 -5.69
N SER A 60 14.01 6.38 -6.28
CA SER A 60 14.79 7.00 -7.36
C SER A 60 13.88 7.35 -8.55
N GLY A 61 14.06 8.55 -9.11
CA GLY A 61 13.26 9.06 -10.23
C GLY A 61 11.91 9.68 -9.85
N ALA A 62 11.56 9.70 -8.56
CA ALA A 62 10.43 10.48 -8.09
C ALA A 62 10.70 12.00 -8.22
N PRO A 63 9.65 12.84 -8.24
CA PRO A 63 9.83 14.29 -8.30
C PRO A 63 10.68 14.81 -7.14
N ALA A 64 11.62 15.70 -7.45
CA ALA A 64 12.51 16.28 -6.45
C ALA A 64 11.72 17.05 -5.38
N GLY A 65 12.10 16.89 -4.13
CA GLY A 65 11.45 17.56 -2.99
C GLY A 65 10.15 16.93 -2.51
N TRP A 66 9.72 15.82 -3.13
CA TRP A 66 8.61 15.03 -2.58
C TRP A 66 9.05 14.24 -1.35
N ASN A 67 8.10 13.71 -0.59
CA ASN A 67 8.35 13.21 0.77
C ASN A 67 8.65 11.71 0.84
N CYS A 68 7.79 10.90 0.25
CA CYS A 68 7.88 9.43 0.36
C CYS A 68 7.22 8.75 -0.84
N THR A 69 7.33 7.43 -0.92
CA THR A 69 6.61 6.61 -1.89
C THR A 69 5.71 5.65 -1.14
N ASN A 70 4.39 5.75 -1.32
CA ASN A 70 3.47 4.73 -0.83
C ASN A 70 3.58 3.48 -1.71
N ARG A 71 3.77 2.34 -1.06
CA ARG A 71 4.06 1.07 -1.72
C ARG A 71 3.01 0.02 -1.34
N LEU A 72 2.43 -0.62 -2.36
CA LEU A 72 1.66 -1.84 -2.22
C LEU A 72 2.55 -3.02 -2.57
N SER A 73 2.77 -3.92 -1.61
CA SER A 73 3.58 -5.12 -1.80
C SER A 73 2.82 -6.38 -1.47
N GLU A 74 3.01 -7.43 -2.28
CA GLU A 74 2.62 -8.79 -1.98
C GLU A 74 3.72 -9.49 -1.19
N PHE A 75 3.33 -10.25 -0.18
CA PHE A 75 4.18 -11.16 0.59
C PHE A 75 3.55 -12.55 0.65
N ARG A 76 4.34 -13.53 1.09
CA ARG A 76 3.87 -14.90 1.30
C ARG A 76 4.30 -15.45 2.65
N VAL A 77 3.44 -16.29 3.22
CA VAL A 77 3.82 -17.16 4.34
C VAL A 77 4.32 -18.49 3.81
N SER A 78 5.25 -19.09 4.55
CA SER A 78 5.68 -20.47 4.30
C SER A 78 4.69 -21.44 4.91
N ALA A 79 4.39 -22.53 4.22
CA ALA A 79 3.60 -23.61 4.78
C ALA A 79 4.26 -24.24 6.03
N ALA A 80 5.61 -24.20 6.10
CA ALA A 80 6.37 -24.72 7.25
C ALA A 80 6.34 -23.77 8.47
N THR A 81 6.09 -22.47 8.25
CA THR A 81 6.06 -21.46 9.31
C THR A 81 4.88 -20.49 9.08
N PRO A 82 3.64 -20.93 9.26
CA PRO A 82 2.46 -20.12 8.88
C PRO A 82 2.30 -18.83 9.69
N ASP A 83 2.93 -18.76 10.86
CA ASP A 83 2.89 -17.58 11.73
C ASP A 83 4.00 -16.57 11.47
N VAL A 84 4.84 -16.82 10.45
CA VAL A 84 5.93 -15.93 10.06
C VAL A 84 5.95 -15.78 8.54
N ALA A 85 5.77 -14.55 8.07
CA ALA A 85 5.95 -14.21 6.67
C ALA A 85 7.44 -14.11 6.35
N ALA A 86 7.81 -14.46 5.13
CA ALA A 86 9.18 -14.34 4.64
C ALA A 86 9.37 -12.95 3.97
N PRO A 87 10.10 -11.99 4.59
CA PRO A 87 10.28 -10.66 4.02
C PRO A 87 10.94 -10.69 2.63
N ALA A 88 11.78 -11.69 2.36
CA ALA A 88 12.44 -11.89 1.06
C ALA A 88 11.45 -12.25 -0.08
N THR A 89 10.19 -12.58 0.23
CA THR A 89 9.16 -12.85 -0.78
C THR A 89 8.45 -11.60 -1.30
N GLU A 90 8.87 -10.43 -0.88
CA GLU A 90 8.26 -9.19 -1.32
C GLU A 90 8.24 -9.06 -2.84
N ARG A 91 7.06 -8.80 -3.38
CA ARG A 91 6.84 -8.36 -4.74
C ARG A 91 6.08 -7.03 -4.73
N ILE A 92 6.74 -5.97 -5.16
CA ILE A 92 6.15 -4.63 -5.24
C ILE A 92 5.18 -4.62 -6.42
N LEU A 93 3.91 -4.30 -6.15
CA LEU A 93 2.86 -4.22 -7.16
C LEU A 93 2.65 -2.80 -7.66
N LEU A 94 2.63 -1.84 -6.74
CA LEU A 94 2.32 -0.44 -7.05
C LEU A 94 3.16 0.48 -6.18
N GLU A 95 3.69 1.53 -6.78
CA GLU A 95 4.36 2.64 -6.11
C GLU A 95 3.67 3.95 -6.51
N VAL A 96 3.35 4.77 -5.52
CA VAL A 96 2.73 6.08 -5.70
C VAL A 96 3.53 7.10 -4.90
N ASP A 97 4.21 8.00 -5.61
CA ASP A 97 4.99 9.05 -4.97
C ASP A 97 4.07 10.06 -4.29
N LYS A 98 4.51 10.56 -3.14
CA LYS A 98 3.74 11.45 -2.28
C LYS A 98 4.47 12.77 -2.09
N PRO A 99 3.82 13.92 -2.38
CA PRO A 99 4.43 15.22 -2.14
C PRO A 99 4.59 15.54 -0.67
N SER A 100 3.70 15.04 0.20
CA SER A 100 3.67 15.34 1.64
C SER A 100 3.56 14.09 2.49
N PRO A 101 3.91 14.13 3.79
CA PRO A 101 3.85 12.97 4.69
C PRO A 101 2.44 12.59 5.13
N ASN A 102 1.45 13.42 4.87
CA ASN A 102 0.05 13.23 5.28
C ASN A 102 -0.88 12.87 4.11
N HIS A 103 -2.15 12.61 4.40
CA HIS A 103 -3.19 12.18 3.45
C HIS A 103 -2.77 10.93 2.65
N ASN A 104 -2.29 9.91 3.35
CA ASN A 104 -1.79 8.70 2.70
C ASN A 104 -2.93 7.77 2.22
N GLY A 105 -4.06 7.75 2.92
CA GLY A 105 -5.09 6.75 2.69
C GLY A 105 -4.61 5.35 3.06
N GLY A 106 -4.83 4.36 2.18
CA GLY A 106 -4.13 3.08 2.20
C GLY A 106 -4.78 1.96 3.01
N GLN A 107 -6.03 2.09 3.45
CA GLN A 107 -6.76 0.95 4.00
C GLN A 107 -7.21 0.02 2.86
N ILE A 108 -6.32 -0.89 2.47
CA ILE A 108 -6.58 -1.83 1.37
C ILE A 108 -7.55 -2.95 1.79
N ARG A 109 -8.40 -3.39 0.85
CA ARG A 109 -9.36 -4.48 1.09
C ARG A 109 -9.75 -5.18 -0.20
N PHE A 110 -9.96 -6.50 -0.12
CA PHE A 110 -10.60 -7.24 -1.20
C PHE A 110 -12.12 -7.01 -1.19
N GLY A 111 -12.67 -6.72 -2.36
CA GLY A 111 -14.11 -6.68 -2.59
C GLY A 111 -14.73 -8.08 -2.77
N PRO A 112 -16.06 -8.17 -2.82
CA PRO A 112 -16.76 -9.43 -3.10
C PRO A 112 -16.47 -9.95 -4.52
N ASP A 113 -16.03 -9.09 -5.43
CA ASP A 113 -15.55 -9.37 -6.78
C ASP A 113 -14.12 -9.93 -6.82
N ARG A 114 -13.48 -10.10 -5.66
CA ARG A 114 -12.12 -10.61 -5.45
C ARG A 114 -11.00 -9.69 -5.95
N TYR A 115 -11.29 -8.47 -6.38
CA TYR A 115 -10.29 -7.45 -6.70
C TYR A 115 -9.84 -6.70 -5.45
N LEU A 116 -8.62 -6.18 -5.49
CA LEU A 116 -8.07 -5.40 -4.40
C LEU A 116 -8.35 -3.91 -4.62
N TYR A 117 -8.97 -3.29 -3.62
CA TYR A 117 -9.28 -1.86 -3.58
C TYR A 117 -8.24 -1.13 -2.74
N ILE A 118 -7.70 -0.03 -3.28
CA ILE A 118 -6.63 0.76 -2.67
C ILE A 118 -7.06 2.23 -2.66
N PRO A 119 -7.56 2.76 -1.53
CA PRO A 119 -7.85 4.18 -1.40
C PRO A 119 -6.54 4.97 -1.21
N LEU A 120 -6.37 6.01 -1.98
CA LEU A 120 -5.25 6.95 -1.92
C LEU A 120 -5.76 8.34 -1.58
N GLY A 121 -5.11 9.04 -0.65
CA GLY A 121 -5.35 10.45 -0.40
C GLY A 121 -4.82 11.34 -1.53
N ASP A 122 -5.16 12.60 -1.50
CA ASP A 122 -4.85 13.60 -2.54
C ASP A 122 -3.36 13.99 -2.63
N GLY A 123 -2.56 13.65 -1.63
CA GLY A 123 -1.12 13.95 -1.62
C GLY A 123 -0.70 14.76 -0.41
N GLY A 124 -1.64 15.36 0.32
CA GLY A 124 -1.42 16.13 1.53
C GLY A 124 -1.63 17.63 1.33
N GLY A 125 -1.50 18.36 2.43
CA GLY A 125 -1.84 19.79 2.43
C GLY A 125 -3.34 20.05 2.56
N ALA A 126 -3.70 21.32 2.72
CA ALA A 126 -5.10 21.73 2.81
C ALA A 126 -5.69 22.00 1.41
N ASP A 127 -7.00 21.79 1.26
CA ASP A 127 -7.80 22.20 0.11
C ASP A 127 -7.36 21.59 -1.24
N ASP A 128 -6.65 20.45 -1.22
CA ASP A 128 -6.12 19.77 -2.41
C ASP A 128 -5.25 20.72 -3.28
N THR A 129 -4.39 21.52 -2.61
CA THR A 129 -3.53 22.53 -3.27
C THR A 129 -2.09 22.45 -2.79
N GLY A 130 -1.18 23.16 -3.49
CA GLY A 130 0.22 23.27 -3.11
C GLY A 130 1.13 22.35 -3.91
N GLN A 131 2.28 22.01 -3.31
CA GLN A 131 3.29 21.19 -3.97
C GLN A 131 2.74 19.83 -4.38
N GLY A 132 2.92 19.45 -5.65
CA GLY A 132 2.48 18.15 -6.17
C GLY A 132 0.99 18.06 -6.46
N HIS A 133 0.23 19.14 -6.27
CA HIS A 133 -1.18 19.21 -6.65
C HIS A 133 -1.35 19.93 -7.99
N ARG A 134 -2.33 19.51 -8.78
CA ARG A 134 -2.66 20.16 -10.04
C ARG A 134 -3.27 21.53 -9.78
N PRO A 135 -2.71 22.61 -10.33
CA PRO A 135 -3.26 23.95 -10.14
C PRO A 135 -4.73 24.06 -10.61
N GLY A 136 -5.58 24.61 -9.76
CA GLY A 136 -6.98 24.90 -10.07
C GLY A 136 -7.96 23.73 -9.87
N THR A 137 -7.52 22.47 -9.98
CA THR A 137 -8.41 21.29 -9.84
C THR A 137 -8.04 20.38 -8.67
N GLY A 138 -6.81 20.47 -8.18
CA GLY A 138 -6.28 19.50 -7.23
C GLY A 138 -6.03 18.12 -7.84
N ASN A 139 -5.52 17.20 -7.04
CA ASN A 139 -5.26 15.84 -7.46
C ASN A 139 -6.53 14.97 -7.45
N ALA A 140 -7.46 15.24 -6.53
CA ALA A 140 -8.68 14.43 -6.40
C ALA A 140 -9.55 14.50 -7.67
N GLN A 141 -9.61 15.64 -8.35
CA GLN A 141 -10.36 15.83 -9.59
C GLN A 141 -9.51 15.62 -10.87
N ASP A 142 -8.21 15.36 -10.73
CA ASP A 142 -7.33 15.10 -11.88
C ASP A 142 -7.32 13.60 -12.22
N LEU A 143 -8.00 13.22 -13.30
CA LEU A 143 -8.05 11.81 -13.76
C LEU A 143 -6.70 11.26 -14.25
N SER A 144 -5.70 12.12 -14.48
CA SER A 144 -4.34 11.70 -14.83
C SER A 144 -3.49 11.33 -13.59
N SER A 145 -3.96 11.66 -12.37
CA SER A 145 -3.30 11.36 -11.09
C SER A 145 -3.94 10.16 -10.42
N LEU A 146 -3.13 9.29 -9.81
CA LEU A 146 -3.61 8.22 -8.92
C LEU A 146 -3.96 8.76 -7.52
N LEU A 147 -3.42 9.92 -7.15
CA LEU A 147 -3.72 10.57 -5.87
C LEU A 147 -5.18 11.02 -5.80
N GLY A 148 -5.80 10.88 -4.63
CA GLY A 148 -7.21 11.22 -4.42
C GLY A 148 -8.20 10.24 -5.05
N LYS A 149 -7.80 8.99 -5.32
CA LYS A 149 -8.60 7.97 -5.99
C LYS A 149 -8.74 6.71 -5.14
N ILE A 150 -9.74 5.90 -5.47
CA ILE A 150 -9.80 4.49 -5.04
C ILE A 150 -9.47 3.65 -6.27
N LEU A 151 -8.33 2.97 -6.23
CA LEU A 151 -7.92 2.07 -7.30
C LEU A 151 -8.54 0.68 -7.08
N ARG A 152 -8.84 -0.03 -8.16
CA ARG A 152 -9.31 -1.42 -8.17
C ARG A 152 -8.41 -2.20 -9.12
N ILE A 153 -7.72 -3.21 -8.59
CA ILE A 153 -6.74 -4.01 -9.34
C ILE A 153 -7.00 -5.51 -9.19
N ASP A 154 -6.58 -6.26 -10.18
CA ASP A 154 -6.54 -7.72 -10.15
C ASP A 154 -5.13 -8.19 -9.81
N VAL A 155 -4.96 -8.82 -8.65
CA VAL A 155 -3.67 -9.33 -8.17
C VAL A 155 -3.32 -10.73 -8.72
N ASP A 156 -4.25 -11.35 -9.45
CA ASP A 156 -4.10 -12.69 -10.02
C ASP A 156 -3.78 -12.64 -11.52
N SER A 157 -3.77 -11.46 -12.13
CA SER A 157 -3.39 -11.25 -13.52
C SER A 157 -2.35 -10.11 -13.66
N ILE A 158 -1.81 -9.98 -14.87
CA ILE A 158 -0.79 -8.98 -15.20
C ILE A 158 -1.22 -8.24 -16.47
N SER A 159 -1.23 -6.92 -16.42
CA SER A 159 -1.37 -6.05 -17.59
C SER A 159 0.00 -5.58 -18.09
N ALA A 160 0.11 -5.25 -19.36
CA ALA A 160 1.37 -4.81 -19.97
C ALA A 160 2.02 -3.65 -19.17
N GLY A 161 3.27 -3.83 -18.76
CA GLY A 161 4.05 -2.85 -18.01
C GLY A 161 3.65 -2.67 -16.55
N LYS A 162 2.87 -3.60 -15.98
CA LYS A 162 2.42 -3.57 -14.58
C LYS A 162 2.65 -4.92 -13.92
N GLU A 163 2.68 -4.93 -12.59
CA GLU A 163 2.76 -6.15 -11.77
C GLU A 163 1.38 -6.65 -11.30
N TYR A 164 0.30 -6.08 -11.87
CA TYR A 164 -1.09 -6.42 -11.59
C TYR A 164 -1.95 -6.24 -12.84
N GLY A 165 -3.13 -6.83 -12.85
CA GLY A 165 -4.13 -6.65 -13.89
C GLY A 165 -5.01 -5.42 -13.63
N ILE A 166 -5.48 -4.81 -14.72
CA ILE A 166 -6.51 -3.77 -14.68
C ILE A 166 -7.83 -4.44 -15.10
N PRO A 167 -8.84 -4.53 -14.20
CA PRO A 167 -10.16 -5.03 -14.55
C PRO A 167 -10.75 -4.26 -15.72
N ARG A 168 -11.31 -4.99 -16.72
CA ARG A 168 -11.83 -4.38 -17.96
C ARG A 168 -13.04 -3.46 -17.74
N ASP A 169 -13.73 -3.65 -16.63
CA ASP A 169 -14.92 -2.90 -16.23
C ASP A 169 -14.61 -1.77 -15.25
N ASN A 170 -13.32 -1.42 -15.08
CA ASN A 170 -12.97 -0.19 -14.38
C ASN A 170 -13.53 1.01 -15.16
N PRO A 171 -14.12 2.02 -14.45
CA PRO A 171 -14.79 3.15 -15.11
C PRO A 171 -13.81 4.13 -15.79
N PHE A 172 -12.52 4.09 -15.42
CA PHE A 172 -11.48 5.01 -15.90
C PHE A 172 -10.19 4.26 -16.21
#